data_40d4cb937456c00e6aef4a7a86ae10cd
#
_entry.id   40d4cb937456c00e6aef4a7a86ae10cd
#
_cell.length_a   1.000
_cell.length_b   1.000
_cell.length_c   1.000
_cell.angle_alpha   90.00
_cell.angle_beta   90.00
_cell.angle_gamma   90.00
#
_symmetry.space_group_name_H-M   'P 1'
#
loop_
_entity.id
_entity.type
_entity.pdbx_description
1 polymer ?
#
loop_
_entity_poly.entity_id
_entity_poly.type
_entity_poly.pdbx_seq_one_letter_code
_entity_poly.pdbx_strand_id
1 'polypeptide(L)'
;KMAERFGVSVSTARRTISMLNRIGAAESINGKGTRILSTGECSSPDFTSPVIRRNLSYLVQSLELLIHTCEEVSYHFFEHLLPEEREELISRFEENRCFGRGRLSIDTYLYYISRYSRIQVVRQIYGTVYGLFLWGYPLRISRGAESAMIQRGVDFTASMIQFMKENKTEQCVAAVKTYIQEEQPYGIHYLEQHGIAEEELRNSAPIRLLIAGE
;
A
#
# COMPACT_ATOMS: atom_id res chain seq x y z
N LYS A 1 25.13 -14.45 -1.01
CA LYS A 1 24.04 -14.78 -1.95
C LYS A 1 23.04 -13.63 -2.16
N MET A 2 22.32 -13.12 -1.10
CA MET A 2 21.39 -11.98 -1.28
C MET A 2 22.12 -10.69 -1.60
N ALA A 3 23.14 -10.33 -0.82
CA ALA A 3 23.94 -9.14 -1.03
C ALA A 3 24.59 -9.10 -2.43
N GLU A 4 25.17 -10.20 -2.85
CA GLU A 4 25.75 -10.37 -4.20
C GLU A 4 24.69 -10.23 -5.30
N ARG A 5 23.53 -10.90 -5.12
CA ARG A 5 22.45 -10.90 -6.12
C ARG A 5 21.87 -9.50 -6.36
N PHE A 6 21.82 -8.66 -5.33
CA PHE A 6 21.23 -7.32 -5.39
C PHE A 6 22.30 -6.20 -5.43
N GLY A 7 23.59 -6.55 -5.46
CA GLY A 7 24.68 -5.56 -5.51
C GLY A 7 24.75 -4.65 -4.28
N VAL A 8 24.32 -5.14 -3.11
CA VAL A 8 24.29 -4.36 -1.85
C VAL A 8 25.29 -4.92 -0.84
N SER A 9 25.63 -4.13 0.19
CA SER A 9 26.49 -4.59 1.27
C SER A 9 25.81 -5.71 2.10
N VAL A 10 26.61 -6.55 2.75
CA VAL A 10 26.11 -7.61 3.66
C VAL A 10 25.30 -7.00 4.81
N SER A 11 25.70 -5.83 5.32
CA SER A 11 24.98 -5.10 6.37
C SER A 11 23.61 -4.63 5.90
N THR A 12 23.52 -4.09 4.68
CA THR A 12 22.27 -3.69 4.05
C THR A 12 21.34 -4.89 3.88
N ALA A 13 21.85 -6.00 3.34
CA ALA A 13 21.07 -7.22 3.17
C ALA A 13 20.54 -7.77 4.51
N ARG A 14 21.36 -7.78 5.58
CA ARG A 14 20.93 -8.18 6.93
C ARG A 14 19.85 -7.27 7.50
N ARG A 15 20.00 -5.96 7.32
CA ARG A 15 19.01 -4.96 7.77
C ARG A 15 17.67 -5.16 7.05
N THR A 16 17.70 -5.42 5.74
CA THR A 16 16.50 -5.73 4.95
C THR A 16 15.81 -7.00 5.45
N ILE A 17 16.55 -8.09 5.67
CA ILE A 17 16.00 -9.35 6.22
C ILE A 17 15.37 -9.10 7.60
N SER A 18 16.06 -8.37 8.48
CA SER A 18 15.53 -8.03 9.81
C SER A 18 14.21 -7.25 9.71
N MET A 19 14.12 -6.31 8.76
CA MET A 19 12.89 -5.56 8.53
C MET A 19 11.78 -6.47 8.03
N LEU A 20 12.04 -7.34 7.04
CA LEU A 20 11.07 -8.29 6.51
C LEU A 20 10.53 -9.23 7.60
N ASN A 21 11.39 -9.70 8.51
CA ASN A 21 10.95 -10.51 9.66
C ASN A 21 10.03 -9.70 10.59
N ARG A 22 10.38 -8.43 10.88
CA ARG A 22 9.58 -7.58 11.78
C ARG A 22 8.19 -7.26 11.23
N ILE A 23 8.07 -7.05 9.92
CA ILE A 23 6.76 -6.82 9.29
C ILE A 23 5.99 -8.12 9.01
N GLY A 24 6.52 -9.27 9.39
CA GLY A 24 5.86 -10.55 9.19
C GLY A 24 5.87 -11.07 7.75
N ALA A 25 6.74 -10.53 6.89
CA ALA A 25 6.85 -10.95 5.48
C ALA A 25 7.92 -12.01 5.24
N ALA A 26 8.76 -12.30 6.23
CA ALA A 26 9.78 -13.33 6.16
C ALA A 26 9.97 -14.04 7.51
N GLU A 27 10.52 -15.23 7.45
CA GLU A 27 10.89 -16.04 8.60
C GLU A 27 12.37 -16.47 8.47
N SER A 28 13.16 -16.22 9.50
CA SER A 28 14.57 -16.66 9.55
C SER A 28 14.71 -17.87 10.46
N ILE A 29 15.19 -18.98 9.89
CA ILE A 29 15.41 -20.25 10.60
C ILE A 29 16.91 -20.46 10.73
N ASN A 30 17.39 -20.63 11.98
CA ASN A 30 18.80 -20.87 12.24
C ASN A 30 19.31 -22.08 11.45
N GLY A 31 20.43 -21.91 10.74
CA GLY A 31 21.06 -22.94 9.92
C GLY A 31 20.38 -23.20 8.56
N LYS A 32 19.15 -22.73 8.33
CA LYS A 32 18.41 -22.94 7.07
C LYS A 32 18.29 -21.69 6.21
N GLY A 33 18.49 -20.50 6.79
CA GLY A 33 18.42 -19.22 6.09
C GLY A 33 17.08 -18.51 6.29
N THR A 34 16.76 -17.59 5.37
CA THR A 34 15.54 -16.79 5.43
C THR A 34 14.60 -17.17 4.28
N ARG A 35 13.35 -17.47 4.63
CA ARG A 35 12.26 -17.73 3.70
C ARG A 35 11.35 -16.51 3.63
N ILE A 36 11.03 -16.06 2.44
CA ILE A 36 9.96 -15.08 2.21
C ILE A 36 8.63 -15.83 2.30
N LEU A 37 7.71 -15.29 3.06
CA LEU A 37 6.41 -15.89 3.28
C LEU A 37 5.48 -15.57 2.10
N SER A 38 4.64 -16.54 1.72
CA SER A 38 3.55 -16.29 0.79
C SER A 38 2.45 -15.45 1.45
N THR A 39 1.55 -14.89 0.67
CA THR A 39 0.47 -14.04 1.19
C THR A 39 -0.40 -14.70 2.26
N GLY A 40 -0.59 -16.02 2.18
CA GLY A 40 -1.36 -16.78 3.18
C GLY A 40 -0.57 -17.16 4.43
N GLU A 41 0.75 -17.00 4.42
CA GLU A 41 1.65 -17.35 5.52
C GLU A 41 2.17 -16.13 6.29
N CYS A 42 1.88 -14.90 5.83
CA CYS A 42 2.32 -13.68 6.50
C CYS A 42 1.79 -13.65 7.94
N SER A 43 2.70 -13.49 8.90
CA SER A 43 2.36 -13.28 10.30
C SER A 43 2.06 -11.80 10.59
N SER A 44 1.45 -11.53 11.75
CA SER A 44 1.28 -10.16 12.22
C SER A 44 2.64 -9.49 12.43
N PRO A 45 2.75 -8.18 12.13
CA PRO A 45 3.95 -7.40 12.43
C PRO A 45 4.28 -7.41 13.92
N ASP A 46 5.55 -7.21 14.25
CA ASP A 46 5.99 -6.97 15.63
C ASP A 46 5.58 -5.55 16.06
N PHE A 47 4.39 -5.41 16.61
CA PHE A 47 3.83 -4.14 17.09
C PHE A 47 4.57 -3.52 18.26
N THR A 48 5.51 -4.24 18.91
CA THR A 48 6.35 -3.69 19.98
C THR A 48 7.54 -2.89 19.44
N SER A 49 7.89 -3.09 18.18
CA SER A 49 9.03 -2.44 17.53
C SER A 49 8.75 -0.94 17.26
N PRO A 50 9.59 -0.01 17.77
CA PRO A 50 9.43 1.42 17.49
C PRO A 50 9.51 1.77 15.99
N VAL A 51 10.27 0.99 15.20
CA VAL A 51 10.35 1.18 13.75
C VAL A 51 9.04 0.80 13.08
N ILE A 52 8.41 -0.29 13.53
CA ILE A 52 7.10 -0.69 13.02
C ILE A 52 6.05 0.35 13.38
N ARG A 53 5.97 0.78 14.65
CA ARG A 53 5.01 1.81 15.10
C ARG A 53 5.14 3.10 14.31
N ARG A 54 6.34 3.60 14.10
CA ARG A 54 6.59 4.79 13.27
C ARG A 54 6.11 4.63 11.83
N ASN A 55 6.37 3.48 11.22
CA ASN A 55 5.93 3.24 9.83
C ASN A 55 4.41 3.06 9.74
N LEU A 56 3.76 2.51 10.75
CA LEU A 56 2.29 2.46 10.85
C LEU A 56 1.69 3.85 10.95
N SER A 57 2.32 4.74 11.73
CA SER A 57 1.92 6.15 11.79
C SER A 57 1.99 6.80 10.41
N TYR A 58 3.07 6.60 9.65
CA TYR A 58 3.18 7.13 8.29
C TYR A 58 2.15 6.53 7.34
N LEU A 59 1.83 5.25 7.48
CA LEU A 59 0.79 4.60 6.68
C LEU A 59 -0.58 5.24 6.96
N VAL A 60 -0.95 5.43 8.23
CA VAL A 60 -2.22 6.06 8.61
C VAL A 60 -2.29 7.50 8.14
N GLN A 61 -1.22 8.29 8.32
CA GLN A 61 -1.16 9.67 7.84
C GLN A 61 -1.19 9.75 6.30
N SER A 62 -0.65 8.74 5.60
CA SER A 62 -0.76 8.66 4.14
C SER A 62 -2.20 8.41 3.70
N LEU A 63 -2.97 7.59 4.42
CA LEU A 63 -4.40 7.43 4.16
C LEU A 63 -5.15 8.74 4.37
N GLU A 64 -4.82 9.50 5.42
CA GLU A 64 -5.40 10.81 5.67
C GLU A 64 -5.09 11.80 4.54
N LEU A 65 -3.83 11.86 4.08
CA LEU A 65 -3.46 12.64 2.90
C LEU A 65 -4.29 12.25 1.68
N LEU A 66 -4.44 10.93 1.43
CA LEU A 66 -5.24 10.45 0.31
C LEU A 66 -6.71 10.87 0.43
N ILE A 67 -7.32 10.80 1.62
CA ILE A 67 -8.70 11.24 1.85
C ILE A 67 -8.90 12.70 1.40
N HIS A 68 -7.92 13.56 1.68
CA HIS A 68 -7.99 14.98 1.35
C HIS A 68 -7.61 15.32 -0.11
N THR A 69 -6.89 14.44 -0.80
CA THR A 69 -6.33 14.76 -2.12
C THR A 69 -6.81 13.85 -3.24
N CYS A 70 -7.35 12.66 -2.93
CA CYS A 70 -7.63 11.66 -3.94
C CYS A 70 -8.68 12.09 -4.97
N GLU A 71 -9.64 12.92 -4.59
CA GLU A 71 -10.71 13.35 -5.51
C GLU A 71 -10.13 14.12 -6.69
N GLU A 72 -9.45 15.23 -6.42
CA GLU A 72 -8.86 16.08 -7.45
C GLU A 72 -7.75 15.38 -8.24
N VAL A 73 -6.89 14.64 -7.51
CA VAL A 73 -5.80 13.91 -8.14
C VAL A 73 -6.32 12.79 -9.05
N SER A 74 -7.33 12.05 -8.61
CA SER A 74 -7.95 10.99 -9.41
C SER A 74 -8.66 11.54 -10.63
N TYR A 75 -9.41 12.64 -10.46
CA TYR A 75 -10.10 13.27 -11.57
C TYR A 75 -9.11 13.67 -12.65
N HIS A 76 -8.07 14.42 -12.28
CA HIS A 76 -7.01 14.82 -13.21
C HIS A 76 -6.32 13.61 -13.85
N PHE A 77 -6.06 12.57 -13.07
CA PHE A 77 -5.40 11.36 -13.56
C PHE A 77 -6.24 10.63 -14.61
N PHE A 78 -7.51 10.31 -14.32
CA PHE A 78 -8.37 9.59 -15.24
C PHE A 78 -8.73 10.39 -16.49
N GLU A 79 -8.85 11.70 -16.38
CA GLU A 79 -9.13 12.60 -17.52
C GLU A 79 -7.98 12.64 -18.52
N HIS A 80 -6.72 12.52 -18.03
CA HIS A 80 -5.53 12.64 -18.86
C HIS A 80 -4.85 11.30 -19.17
N LEU A 81 -5.47 10.16 -18.83
CA LEU A 81 -4.99 8.85 -19.23
C LEU A 81 -5.07 8.70 -20.74
N LEU A 82 -3.96 8.32 -21.37
CA LEU A 82 -3.97 7.88 -22.76
C LEU A 82 -4.74 6.57 -22.91
N PRO A 83 -5.31 6.29 -24.10
CA PRO A 83 -6.06 5.04 -24.31
C PRO A 83 -5.27 3.79 -23.95
N GLU A 84 -4.00 3.70 -24.35
CA GLU A 84 -3.11 2.57 -24.05
C GLU A 84 -2.80 2.44 -22.55
N GLU A 85 -2.63 3.54 -21.83
CA GLU A 85 -2.43 3.54 -20.36
C GLU A 85 -3.70 3.08 -19.65
N ARG A 86 -4.86 3.46 -20.15
CA ARG A 86 -6.17 3.04 -19.65
C ARG A 86 -6.38 1.54 -19.83
N GLU A 87 -6.07 1.03 -21.03
CA GLU A 87 -6.17 -0.40 -21.33
C GLU A 87 -5.22 -1.23 -20.45
N GLU A 88 -3.98 -0.76 -20.27
CA GLU A 88 -3.02 -1.41 -19.38
C GLU A 88 -3.55 -1.46 -17.94
N LEU A 89 -4.11 -0.36 -17.43
CA LEU A 89 -4.70 -0.30 -16.09
C LEU A 89 -5.89 -1.25 -15.95
N ILE A 90 -6.80 -1.28 -16.93
CA ILE A 90 -7.93 -2.21 -16.95
C ILE A 90 -7.44 -3.65 -16.92
N SER A 91 -6.48 -4.01 -17.78
CA SER A 91 -5.90 -5.35 -17.84
C SER A 91 -5.33 -5.77 -16.48
N ARG A 92 -4.64 -4.87 -15.79
CA ARG A 92 -4.08 -5.15 -14.46
C ARG A 92 -5.17 -5.36 -13.39
N PHE A 93 -6.25 -4.59 -13.45
CA PHE A 93 -7.40 -4.81 -12.56
C PHE A 93 -8.09 -6.16 -12.86
N GLU A 94 -8.20 -6.54 -14.13
CA GLU A 94 -8.73 -7.85 -14.53
C GLU A 94 -7.86 -9.01 -14.04
N GLU A 95 -6.53 -8.88 -14.13
CA GLU A 95 -5.60 -9.85 -13.54
C GLU A 95 -5.81 -9.98 -12.02
N ASN A 96 -5.91 -8.86 -11.30
CA ASN A 96 -6.18 -8.88 -9.86
C ASN A 96 -7.49 -9.61 -9.53
N ARG A 97 -8.53 -9.40 -10.35
CA ARG A 97 -9.82 -10.10 -10.21
C ARG A 97 -9.69 -11.60 -10.45
N CYS A 98 -9.04 -11.98 -11.56
CA CYS A 98 -8.88 -13.40 -11.95
C CYS A 98 -8.09 -14.21 -10.93
N PHE A 99 -7.08 -13.59 -10.28
CA PHE A 99 -6.27 -14.24 -9.26
C PHE A 99 -6.80 -14.08 -7.83
N GLY A 100 -8.02 -13.59 -7.64
CA GLY A 100 -8.59 -13.35 -6.31
C GLY A 100 -7.83 -12.28 -5.51
N ARG A 101 -7.14 -11.36 -6.19
CA ARG A 101 -6.30 -10.32 -5.60
C ARG A 101 -6.97 -8.95 -5.56
N GLY A 102 -8.31 -8.89 -5.51
CA GLY A 102 -9.06 -7.63 -5.50
C GLY A 102 -8.56 -6.62 -4.46
N ARG A 103 -8.11 -7.09 -3.29
CA ARG A 103 -7.49 -6.26 -2.24
C ARG A 103 -6.19 -5.55 -2.66
N LEU A 104 -5.56 -5.93 -3.78
CA LEU A 104 -4.40 -5.25 -4.35
C LEU A 104 -4.76 -4.15 -5.34
N SER A 105 -6.03 -3.95 -5.61
CA SER A 105 -6.45 -3.00 -6.64
C SER A 105 -6.18 -1.56 -6.25
N ILE A 106 -6.25 -1.20 -4.96
CA ILE A 106 -5.84 0.13 -4.50
C ILE A 106 -4.32 0.35 -4.68
N ASP A 107 -3.49 -0.68 -4.44
CA ASP A 107 -2.05 -0.59 -4.68
C ASP A 107 -1.76 -0.41 -6.17
N THR A 108 -2.51 -1.11 -7.02
CA THR A 108 -2.43 -0.95 -8.48
C THR A 108 -2.77 0.48 -8.88
N TYR A 109 -3.86 1.05 -8.38
CA TYR A 109 -4.23 2.43 -8.61
C TYR A 109 -3.12 3.41 -8.18
N LEU A 110 -2.58 3.29 -6.96
CA LEU A 110 -1.51 4.15 -6.45
C LEU A 110 -0.23 4.02 -7.30
N TYR A 111 0.12 2.80 -7.73
CA TYR A 111 1.24 2.57 -8.63
C TYR A 111 1.06 3.32 -9.95
N TYR A 112 -0.12 3.21 -10.57
CA TYR A 112 -0.37 3.84 -11.87
C TYR A 112 -0.39 5.36 -11.79
N ILE A 113 -0.94 5.96 -10.73
CA ILE A 113 -0.82 7.41 -10.50
C ILE A 113 0.66 7.81 -10.35
N SER A 114 1.43 7.06 -9.58
CA SER A 114 2.85 7.36 -9.37
C SER A 114 3.68 7.27 -10.64
N ARG A 115 3.20 6.56 -11.64
CA ARG A 115 3.90 6.36 -12.91
C ARG A 115 3.39 7.27 -14.03
N TYR A 116 2.08 7.41 -14.15
CA TYR A 116 1.45 8.01 -15.33
C TYR A 116 0.77 9.37 -15.07
N SER A 117 0.67 9.85 -13.82
CA SER A 117 0.18 11.21 -13.59
C SER A 117 0.97 12.24 -14.39
N ARG A 118 0.31 13.19 -15.01
CA ARG A 118 0.96 14.29 -15.78
C ARG A 118 1.64 15.30 -14.84
N ILE A 119 1.34 15.27 -13.55
CA ILE A 119 1.92 16.17 -12.55
C ILE A 119 3.08 15.47 -11.83
N GLN A 120 4.30 15.95 -12.05
CA GLN A 120 5.52 15.35 -11.49
C GLN A 120 5.50 15.22 -9.96
N VAL A 121 5.03 16.24 -9.25
CA VAL A 121 4.95 16.24 -7.79
C VAL A 121 3.96 15.19 -7.29
N VAL A 122 2.83 15.02 -7.97
CA VAL A 122 1.86 13.95 -7.67
C VAL A 122 2.52 12.58 -7.82
N ARG A 123 3.30 12.34 -8.87
CA ARG A 123 4.04 11.09 -9.05
C ARG A 123 4.95 10.78 -7.86
N GLN A 124 5.68 11.77 -7.36
CA GLN A 124 6.59 11.60 -6.23
C GLN A 124 5.84 11.29 -4.93
N ILE A 125 4.80 12.06 -4.62
CA ILE A 125 4.00 11.87 -3.40
C ILE A 125 3.31 10.49 -3.44
N TYR A 126 2.61 10.17 -4.52
CA TYR A 126 1.90 8.90 -4.66
C TYR A 126 2.84 7.69 -4.75
N GLY A 127 4.06 7.88 -5.27
CA GLY A 127 5.11 6.86 -5.24
C GLY A 127 5.58 6.56 -3.82
N THR A 128 5.69 7.57 -2.97
CA THR A 128 6.01 7.39 -1.54
C THR A 128 4.87 6.68 -0.81
N VAL A 129 3.63 7.11 -1.04
CA VAL A 129 2.43 6.47 -0.47
C VAL A 129 2.35 5.02 -0.90
N TYR A 130 2.52 4.72 -2.19
CA TYR A 130 2.55 3.36 -2.72
C TYR A 130 3.61 2.50 -2.01
N GLY A 131 4.82 3.03 -1.80
CA GLY A 131 5.87 2.33 -1.05
C GLY A 131 5.47 1.98 0.38
N LEU A 132 4.76 2.89 1.07
CA LEU A 132 4.21 2.63 2.41
C LEU A 132 3.10 1.58 2.40
N PHE A 133 2.23 1.58 1.39
CA PHE A 133 1.21 0.55 1.21
C PHE A 133 1.82 -0.83 0.96
N LEU A 134 2.86 -0.93 0.13
CA LEU A 134 3.62 -2.18 -0.06
C LEU A 134 4.26 -2.65 1.24
N TRP A 135 4.84 -1.73 2.02
CA TRP A 135 5.39 -2.04 3.32
C TRP A 135 4.32 -2.56 4.28
N GLY A 136 3.12 -1.97 4.28
CA GLY A 136 1.97 -2.38 5.10
C GLY A 136 1.27 -3.65 4.62
N TYR A 137 1.71 -4.26 3.52
CA TYR A 137 1.04 -5.40 2.92
C TYR A 137 0.85 -6.61 3.87
N PRO A 138 1.85 -7.07 4.65
CA PRO A 138 1.64 -8.15 5.61
C PRO A 138 0.59 -7.82 6.67
N LEU A 139 0.56 -6.57 7.15
CA LEU A 139 -0.47 -6.08 8.07
C LEU A 139 -1.87 -6.22 7.46
N ARG A 140 -2.03 -5.78 6.20
CA ARG A 140 -3.32 -5.87 5.50
C ARG A 140 -3.73 -7.32 5.23
N ILE A 141 -2.78 -8.23 5.02
CA ILE A 141 -3.05 -9.66 4.88
C ILE A 141 -3.51 -10.26 6.21
N SER A 142 -2.80 -10.00 7.32
CA SER A 142 -3.19 -10.52 8.63
C SER A 142 -4.55 -9.99 9.08
N ARG A 143 -4.86 -8.72 8.78
CA ARG A 143 -6.15 -8.09 9.00
C ARG A 143 -7.23 -8.60 8.04
N GLY A 144 -6.86 -8.84 6.79
CA GLY A 144 -7.78 -9.15 5.68
C GLY A 144 -8.26 -10.60 5.62
N ALA A 145 -8.10 -11.37 6.70
CA ALA A 145 -8.80 -12.65 6.87
C ALA A 145 -10.33 -12.47 7.02
N GLU A 146 -10.79 -11.23 7.27
CA GLU A 146 -12.20 -10.91 7.34
C GLU A 146 -12.83 -10.85 5.94
N SER A 147 -13.86 -11.64 5.73
CA SER A 147 -14.57 -11.76 4.45
C SER A 147 -15.07 -10.42 3.89
N ALA A 148 -15.47 -9.50 4.76
CA ALA A 148 -15.95 -8.17 4.39
C ALA A 148 -14.89 -7.31 3.67
N MET A 149 -13.62 -7.39 4.08
CA MET A 149 -12.54 -6.65 3.43
C MET A 149 -12.17 -7.21 2.07
N ILE A 150 -12.19 -8.55 1.96
CA ILE A 150 -11.96 -9.22 0.66
C ILE A 150 -13.05 -8.79 -0.31
N GLN A 151 -14.31 -8.81 0.14
CA GLN A 151 -15.45 -8.44 -0.68
C GLN A 151 -15.37 -6.98 -1.16
N ARG A 152 -15.03 -6.03 -0.29
CA ARG A 152 -14.81 -4.63 -0.71
C ARG A 152 -13.76 -4.48 -1.81
N GLY A 153 -12.64 -5.18 -1.67
CA GLY A 153 -11.60 -5.16 -2.70
C GLY A 153 -12.08 -5.74 -4.03
N VAL A 154 -12.91 -6.80 -3.98
CA VAL A 154 -13.53 -7.40 -5.16
C VAL A 154 -14.51 -6.43 -5.81
N ASP A 155 -15.38 -5.80 -5.02
CA ASP A 155 -16.41 -4.85 -5.50
C ASP A 155 -15.75 -3.59 -6.08
N PHE A 156 -14.74 -3.05 -5.41
CA PHE A 156 -13.93 -1.95 -5.93
C PHE A 156 -13.29 -2.29 -7.28
N THR A 157 -12.68 -3.47 -7.37
CA THR A 157 -12.05 -3.94 -8.61
C THR A 157 -13.05 -4.03 -9.77
N ALA A 158 -14.21 -4.63 -9.50
CA ALA A 158 -15.27 -4.79 -10.50
C ALA A 158 -15.81 -3.44 -10.98
N SER A 159 -16.08 -2.53 -10.04
CA SER A 159 -16.55 -1.17 -10.33
C SER A 159 -15.55 -0.39 -11.16
N MET A 160 -14.25 -0.43 -10.78
CA MET A 160 -13.19 0.26 -11.52
C MET A 160 -13.06 -0.23 -12.97
N ILE A 161 -13.10 -1.56 -13.19
CA ILE A 161 -13.07 -2.13 -14.55
C ILE A 161 -14.24 -1.62 -15.36
N GLN A 162 -15.45 -1.68 -14.82
CA GLN A 162 -16.66 -1.23 -15.50
C GLN A 162 -16.59 0.26 -15.86
N PHE A 163 -16.31 1.12 -14.87
CA PHE A 163 -16.32 2.56 -15.06
C PHE A 163 -15.23 3.03 -16.03
N MET A 164 -14.04 2.41 -15.98
CA MET A 164 -12.98 2.73 -16.94
C MET A 164 -13.32 2.31 -18.37
N LYS A 165 -13.96 1.14 -18.58
CA LYS A 165 -14.45 0.71 -19.91
C LYS A 165 -15.54 1.60 -20.46
N GLU A 166 -16.36 2.17 -19.59
CA GLU A 166 -17.45 3.08 -19.95
C GLU A 166 -17.00 4.56 -20.00
N ASN A 167 -15.73 4.86 -19.80
CA ASN A 167 -15.16 6.22 -19.71
C ASN A 167 -15.86 7.11 -18.67
N LYS A 168 -16.29 6.54 -17.56
CA LYS A 168 -17.00 7.22 -16.47
C LYS A 168 -16.01 7.74 -15.42
N THR A 169 -15.31 8.82 -15.71
CA THR A 169 -14.28 9.42 -14.85
C THR A 169 -14.80 9.71 -13.44
N GLU A 170 -15.96 10.38 -13.32
CA GLU A 170 -16.55 10.74 -12.03
C GLU A 170 -16.85 9.52 -11.15
N GLN A 171 -17.34 8.42 -11.75
CA GLN A 171 -17.59 7.17 -11.03
C GLN A 171 -16.30 6.48 -10.58
N CYS A 172 -15.23 6.54 -11.40
CA CYS A 172 -13.90 6.06 -10.98
C CYS A 172 -13.40 6.84 -9.77
N VAL A 173 -13.52 8.17 -9.80
CA VAL A 173 -13.13 9.05 -8.69
C VAL A 173 -13.92 8.75 -7.42
N ALA A 174 -15.24 8.64 -7.54
CA ALA A 174 -16.12 8.32 -6.41
C ALA A 174 -15.78 6.94 -5.80
N ALA A 175 -15.51 5.94 -6.63
CA ALA A 175 -15.13 4.60 -6.16
C ALA A 175 -13.79 4.62 -5.39
N VAL A 176 -12.78 5.34 -5.89
CA VAL A 176 -11.50 5.51 -5.19
C VAL A 176 -11.69 6.21 -3.86
N LYS A 177 -12.43 7.33 -3.84
CA LYS A 177 -12.69 8.11 -2.62
C LYS A 177 -13.38 7.25 -1.56
N THR A 178 -14.46 6.57 -1.93
CA THR A 178 -15.21 5.69 -1.02
C THR A 178 -14.30 4.60 -0.45
N TYR A 179 -13.53 3.93 -1.29
CA TYR A 179 -12.64 2.87 -0.84
C TYR A 179 -11.61 3.36 0.19
N ILE A 180 -10.96 4.51 -0.06
CA ILE A 180 -9.96 5.08 0.84
C ILE A 180 -10.60 5.54 2.17
N GLN A 181 -11.77 6.17 2.12
CA GLN A 181 -12.50 6.62 3.30
C GLN A 181 -12.92 5.46 4.21
N GLU A 182 -13.27 4.32 3.64
CA GLU A 182 -13.60 3.12 4.40
C GLU A 182 -12.36 2.38 4.94
N GLU A 183 -11.23 2.44 4.22
CA GLU A 183 -10.01 1.73 4.61
C GLU A 183 -9.37 2.30 5.89
N GLN A 184 -9.41 3.61 6.09
CA GLN A 184 -8.75 4.26 7.23
C GLN A 184 -9.34 3.83 8.59
N PRO A 185 -10.65 3.93 8.85
CA PRO A 185 -11.23 3.52 10.13
C PRO A 185 -11.00 2.03 10.42
N TYR A 186 -11.07 1.19 9.40
CA TYR A 186 -10.75 -0.22 9.54
C TYR A 186 -9.31 -0.47 9.96
N GLY A 187 -8.37 0.25 9.36
CA GLY A 187 -6.96 0.17 9.70
C GLY A 187 -6.68 0.60 11.14
N ILE A 188 -7.25 1.72 11.55
CA ILE A 188 -7.12 2.26 12.92
C ILE A 188 -7.71 1.27 13.93
N HIS A 189 -8.94 0.81 13.73
CA HIS A 189 -9.59 -0.14 14.63
C HIS A 189 -8.77 -1.43 14.82
N TYR A 190 -8.21 -1.97 13.72
CA TYR A 190 -7.34 -3.14 13.81
C TYR A 190 -6.10 -2.87 14.68
N LEU A 191 -5.47 -1.71 14.53
CA LEU A 191 -4.26 -1.33 15.29
C LEU A 191 -4.59 -1.12 16.77
N GLU A 192 -5.75 -0.55 17.10
CA GLU A 192 -6.23 -0.40 18.46
C GLU A 192 -6.42 -1.76 19.15
N GLN A 193 -6.95 -2.75 18.45
CA GLN A 193 -7.06 -4.13 18.95
C GLN A 193 -5.69 -4.75 19.27
N HIS A 194 -4.60 -4.22 18.68
CA HIS A 194 -3.22 -4.63 18.94
C HIS A 194 -2.47 -3.69 19.88
N GLY A 195 -3.18 -2.84 20.63
CA GLY A 195 -2.63 -1.96 21.65
C GLY A 195 -1.88 -0.74 21.12
N ILE A 196 -2.23 -0.27 19.92
CA ILE A 196 -1.69 0.96 19.33
C ILE A 196 -2.82 1.99 19.29
N ALA A 197 -2.74 3.02 20.14
CA ALA A 197 -3.76 4.04 20.22
C ALA A 197 -3.76 4.94 18.96
N GLU A 198 -4.94 5.38 18.54
CA GLU A 198 -5.09 6.30 17.41
C GLU A 198 -4.27 7.58 17.60
N GLU A 199 -4.22 8.11 18.81
CA GLU A 199 -3.44 9.31 19.14
C GLU A 199 -1.94 9.12 18.85
N GLU A 200 -1.37 7.94 19.13
CA GLU A 200 0.02 7.61 18.82
C GLU A 200 0.25 7.60 17.29
N LEU A 201 -0.72 7.12 16.51
CA LEU A 201 -0.63 7.07 15.06
C LEU A 201 -0.69 8.46 14.41
N ARG A 202 -1.42 9.40 15.00
CA ARG A 202 -1.58 10.76 14.48
C ARG A 202 -0.47 11.72 14.92
N ASN A 203 0.13 11.51 16.10
CA ASN A 203 1.07 12.41 16.75
C ASN A 203 2.53 11.98 16.65
N SER A 204 2.91 11.16 15.66
CA SER A 204 4.32 10.79 15.48
C SER A 204 5.18 12.06 15.25
N ALA A 205 6.35 12.08 15.90
CA ALA A 205 7.30 13.18 15.74
C ALA A 205 7.63 13.42 14.26
N PRO A 206 7.72 14.68 13.81
CA PRO A 206 8.00 15.01 12.43
C PRO A 206 9.30 14.34 11.97
N ILE A 207 9.31 13.82 10.75
CA ILE A 207 10.54 13.38 10.10
C ILE A 207 11.48 14.56 10.03
N ARG A 208 12.59 14.52 10.75
CA ARG A 208 13.74 15.31 10.31
C ARG A 208 14.18 14.67 9.00
N LEU A 209 13.76 15.25 7.90
CA LEU A 209 14.40 15.00 6.62
C LEU A 209 15.88 15.29 6.86
N LEU A 210 16.70 14.24 6.94
CA LEU A 210 18.13 14.37 6.73
C LEU A 210 18.28 14.77 5.25
N ILE A 211 18.12 16.06 5.00
CA ILE A 211 18.64 16.66 3.79
C ILE A 211 20.15 16.42 3.91
N ALA A 212 20.62 15.46 3.13
CA ALA A 212 22.05 15.19 3.00
C ALA A 212 22.71 16.50 2.52
N GLY A 213 23.48 17.13 3.38
CA GLY A 213 24.23 18.33 3.03
C GLY A 213 24.39 19.29 4.22
N GLU A 214 25.11 18.89 5.27
CA GLU A 214 26.08 19.68 6.00
C GLU A 214 27.20 18.77 6.47
#